data_09614c7b244b6e58ab71a94371fe8898
#
_entry.id   09614c7b244b6e58ab71a94371fe8898
#
_cell.length_a   1.000
_cell.length_b   1.000
_cell.length_c   1.000
_cell.angle_alpha   90.00
_cell.angle_beta   90.00
_cell.angle_gamma   90.00
#
_symmetry.space_group_name_H-M   'P 1'
#
loop_
_entity.id
_entity.type
_entity.pdbx_description
1 polymer ?
#
loop_
_entity_poly.entity_id
_entity_poly.type
_entity_poly.pdbx_seq_one_letter_code
_entity_poly.pdbx_strand_id
1 'polypeptide(L)'
;MKRLALFLFIISCSFTYDLSAAAGGPCKDYGPCDQFKPDLNNMASLQRGVGTFMKYCYSCHSLKYSRWGRVANDLQIPEDIFFEYLVSDKDAGPFDLMVAPIHQLEIDNAPPDLTLVARKRTSSWVYTY
;
A
#
# COMPACT_ATOMS: atom_id res chain seq x y z
N MET A 1 -52.93 8.78 5.72
CA MET A 1 -52.10 7.84 6.52
C MET A 1 -51.01 7.15 5.72
N LYS A 2 -51.26 6.62 4.50
CA LYS A 2 -50.24 5.95 3.67
C LYS A 2 -49.01 6.84 3.29
N ARG A 3 -49.23 8.13 3.01
CA ARG A 3 -48.13 9.06 2.66
C ARG A 3 -47.24 9.43 3.83
N LEU A 4 -47.79 9.47 5.05
CA LEU A 4 -47.03 9.73 6.27
C LEU A 4 -46.11 8.55 6.62
N ALA A 5 -46.58 7.32 6.43
CA ALA A 5 -45.77 6.10 6.64
C ALA A 5 -44.60 6.02 5.66
N LEU A 6 -44.79 6.47 4.40
CA LEU A 6 -43.73 6.50 3.39
C LEU A 6 -42.64 7.52 3.75
N PHE A 7 -43.01 8.69 4.27
CA PHE A 7 -42.05 9.71 4.74
C PHE A 7 -41.22 9.23 5.95
N LEU A 8 -41.86 8.54 6.89
CA LEU A 8 -41.19 7.96 8.04
C LEU A 8 -40.20 6.85 7.64
N PHE A 9 -40.53 6.08 6.61
CA PHE A 9 -39.65 5.03 6.09
C PHE A 9 -38.42 5.61 5.38
N ILE A 10 -38.56 6.71 4.64
CA ILE A 10 -37.46 7.40 3.96
C ILE A 10 -36.50 8.06 4.98
N ILE A 11 -37.03 8.64 6.06
CA ILE A 11 -36.22 9.24 7.14
C ILE A 11 -35.48 8.16 7.93
N SER A 12 -36.03 6.96 8.10
CA SER A 12 -35.37 5.83 8.75
C SER A 12 -34.21 5.27 7.94
N CYS A 13 -34.18 5.39 6.61
CA CYS A 13 -33.07 4.97 5.76
C CYS A 13 -31.90 5.96 5.71
N SER A 14 -32.04 7.15 6.31
CA SER A 14 -31.00 8.17 6.36
C SER A 14 -30.05 7.99 7.55
N PHE A 15 -30.20 6.96 8.35
CA PHE A 15 -29.19 6.58 9.33
C PHE A 15 -27.95 6.12 8.57
N THR A 16 -27.03 7.03 8.46
CA THR A 16 -25.66 6.86 8.00
C THR A 16 -25.09 5.60 8.60
N TYR A 17 -24.90 4.60 7.75
CA TYR A 17 -23.95 3.57 8.07
C TYR A 17 -22.58 4.25 8.09
N ASP A 18 -22.03 4.47 9.27
CA ASP A 18 -20.61 4.66 9.42
C ASP A 18 -19.95 3.40 8.88
N LEU A 19 -19.68 3.44 7.58
CA LEU A 19 -18.84 2.45 6.91
C LEU A 19 -17.41 2.73 7.38
N SER A 20 -17.19 2.49 8.67
CA SER A 20 -15.86 2.35 9.24
C SER A 20 -15.28 1.15 8.53
N ALA A 21 -14.59 1.39 7.43
CA ALA A 21 -13.73 0.39 6.83
C ALA A 21 -12.68 0.08 7.89
N ALA A 22 -13.01 -0.83 8.80
CA ALA A 22 -12.12 -1.41 9.79
C ALA A 22 -11.09 -2.25 9.04
N ALA A 23 -10.27 -1.56 8.30
CA ALA A 23 -9.08 -2.12 7.73
C ALA A 23 -8.11 -2.40 8.88
N GLY A 24 -7.82 -3.61 9.10
CA GLY A 24 -6.75 -4.01 9.98
C GLY A 24 -7.24 -4.65 11.27
N GLY A 25 -7.07 -5.96 11.32
CA GLY A 25 -7.16 -6.68 12.57
C GLY A 25 -6.18 -6.09 13.59
N PRO A 26 -6.39 -6.32 14.89
CA PRO A 26 -5.48 -5.88 15.94
C PRO A 26 -4.06 -6.39 15.66
N CYS A 27 -3.06 -5.70 16.17
CA CYS A 27 -1.66 -6.16 16.21
C CYS A 27 -1.56 -7.30 17.22
N LYS A 28 -2.23 -8.40 16.93
CA LYS A 28 -2.76 -9.42 17.83
C LYS A 28 -1.71 -10.08 18.70
N ASP A 29 -0.51 -10.19 18.17
CA ASP A 29 0.58 -10.91 18.84
C ASP A 29 1.55 -9.96 19.57
N TYR A 30 1.40 -8.66 19.34
CA TYR A 30 2.30 -7.60 19.85
C TYR A 30 1.57 -6.55 20.72
N GLY A 31 0.29 -6.77 21.03
CA GLY A 31 -0.54 -5.80 21.76
C GLY A 31 -1.26 -4.79 20.85
N PRO A 32 -1.64 -3.61 21.36
CA PRO A 32 -2.25 -2.57 20.53
C PRO A 32 -1.25 -2.01 19.52
N CYS A 33 -1.72 -1.73 18.29
CA CYS A 33 -0.86 -1.11 17.30
C CYS A 33 -0.44 0.31 17.73
N ASP A 34 0.82 0.63 17.52
CA ASP A 34 1.30 2.01 17.62
C ASP A 34 0.58 2.90 16.61
N GLN A 35 0.15 4.05 17.05
CA GLN A 35 -0.59 4.97 16.18
C GLN A 35 0.36 5.62 15.19
N PHE A 36 0.19 5.30 13.91
CA PHE A 36 0.97 5.88 12.82
C PHE A 36 0.06 6.40 11.72
N LYS A 37 0.20 7.69 11.41
CA LYS A 37 -0.49 8.34 10.31
C LYS A 37 0.55 8.89 9.34
N PRO A 38 0.72 8.26 8.15
CA PRO A 38 1.68 8.76 7.16
C PRO A 38 1.25 10.12 6.61
N ASP A 39 2.21 11.04 6.45
CA ASP A 39 2.02 12.28 5.72
C ASP A 39 2.27 12.04 4.23
N LEU A 40 1.20 11.86 3.47
CA LEU A 40 1.26 11.59 2.04
C LEU A 40 1.62 12.85 1.20
N ASN A 41 1.69 14.03 1.81
CA ASN A 41 2.11 15.25 1.16
C ASN A 41 3.61 15.53 1.34
N ASN A 42 4.26 14.83 2.26
CA ASN A 42 5.70 14.97 2.49
C ASN A 42 6.50 14.15 1.47
N MET A 43 6.62 14.70 0.26
CA MET A 43 7.29 14.02 -0.87
C MET A 43 8.72 13.59 -0.53
N ALA A 44 9.48 14.42 0.16
CA ALA A 44 10.84 14.07 0.54
C ALA A 44 10.90 12.84 1.48
N SER A 45 9.90 12.68 2.35
CA SER A 45 9.80 11.49 3.20
C SER A 45 9.42 10.25 2.39
N LEU A 46 8.49 10.39 1.44
CA LEU A 46 8.07 9.29 0.56
C LEU A 46 9.21 8.82 -0.34
N GLN A 47 10.00 9.75 -0.89
CA GLN A 47 11.18 9.43 -1.69
C GLN A 47 12.25 8.70 -0.88
N ARG A 48 12.51 9.11 0.36
CA ARG A 48 13.40 8.34 1.26
C ARG A 48 12.84 6.96 1.56
N GLY A 49 11.51 6.87 1.71
CA GLY A 49 10.81 5.59 1.95
C GLY A 49 11.00 4.60 0.81
N VAL A 50 10.83 5.02 -0.44
CA VAL A 50 11.06 4.14 -1.59
C VAL A 50 12.53 3.72 -1.67
N GLY A 51 13.48 4.61 -1.45
CA GLY A 51 14.90 4.27 -1.41
C GLY A 51 15.21 3.21 -0.33
N THR A 52 14.61 3.35 0.85
CA THR A 52 14.72 2.36 1.92
C THR A 52 14.12 1.02 1.53
N PHE A 53 12.90 1.04 0.94
CA PHE A 53 12.23 -0.17 0.47
C PHE A 53 13.06 -0.91 -0.60
N MET A 54 13.56 -0.20 -1.59
CA MET A 54 14.38 -0.78 -2.66
C MET A 54 15.67 -1.41 -2.12
N LYS A 55 16.28 -0.77 -1.13
CA LYS A 55 17.55 -1.24 -0.55
C LYS A 55 17.41 -2.46 0.36
N TYR A 56 16.32 -2.53 1.15
CA TYR A 56 16.22 -3.51 2.24
C TYR A 56 15.10 -4.54 2.08
N CYS A 57 14.06 -4.23 1.30
CA CYS A 57 12.86 -5.05 1.25
C CYS A 57 12.60 -5.67 -0.13
N TYR A 58 12.90 -4.95 -1.19
CA TYR A 58 12.53 -5.34 -2.56
C TYR A 58 13.20 -6.64 -3.02
N SER A 59 14.38 -6.98 -2.54
CA SER A 59 15.02 -8.25 -2.90
C SER A 59 14.14 -9.47 -2.58
N CYS A 60 13.31 -9.35 -1.55
CA CYS A 60 12.43 -10.42 -1.07
C CYS A 60 10.94 -10.14 -1.28
N HIS A 61 10.50 -8.89 -1.22
CA HIS A 61 9.09 -8.51 -1.27
C HIS A 61 8.74 -7.78 -2.57
N SER A 62 7.88 -8.38 -3.36
CA SER A 62 7.34 -7.76 -4.57
C SER A 62 6.32 -6.66 -4.26
N LEU A 63 6.18 -5.75 -5.22
CA LEU A 63 5.03 -4.86 -5.40
C LEU A 63 4.37 -5.18 -6.76
N LYS A 64 3.94 -6.43 -6.93
CA LYS A 64 3.55 -7.01 -8.22
C LYS A 64 2.33 -6.36 -8.89
N TYR A 65 1.60 -5.49 -8.21
CA TYR A 65 0.52 -4.70 -8.80
C TYR A 65 0.95 -3.26 -9.10
N SER A 66 2.22 -2.91 -8.86
CA SER A 66 2.81 -1.62 -9.19
C SER A 66 3.72 -1.74 -10.40
N ARG A 67 3.82 -0.67 -11.18
CA ARG A 67 4.75 -0.55 -12.29
C ARG A 67 5.83 0.46 -11.95
N TRP A 68 7.03 0.23 -12.44
CA TRP A 68 8.18 1.09 -12.16
C TRP A 68 7.93 2.56 -12.47
N GLY A 69 7.53 2.87 -13.70
CA GLY A 69 7.28 4.25 -14.13
C GLY A 69 6.14 4.91 -13.36
N ARG A 70 5.13 4.15 -12.92
CA ARG A 70 4.05 4.68 -12.08
C ARG A 70 4.57 5.11 -10.70
N VAL A 71 5.42 4.30 -10.08
CA VAL A 71 6.00 4.63 -8.76
C VAL A 71 6.94 5.83 -8.88
N ALA A 72 7.77 5.90 -9.93
CA ALA A 72 8.63 7.06 -10.20
C ALA A 72 7.80 8.35 -10.33
N ASN A 73 6.74 8.31 -11.14
CA ASN A 73 5.85 9.45 -11.36
C ASN A 73 5.11 9.90 -10.09
N ASP A 74 4.53 8.97 -9.35
CA ASP A 74 3.79 9.28 -8.12
C ASP A 74 4.70 9.89 -7.05
N LEU A 75 5.98 9.53 -7.04
CA LEU A 75 6.99 10.07 -6.14
C LEU A 75 7.73 11.28 -6.70
N GLN A 76 7.36 11.76 -7.89
CA GLN A 76 7.99 12.90 -8.56
C GLN A 76 9.52 12.75 -8.69
N ILE A 77 9.99 11.52 -8.91
CA ILE A 77 11.39 11.23 -9.20
C ILE A 77 11.52 11.14 -10.73
N PRO A 78 12.46 11.89 -11.35
CA PRO A 78 12.74 11.75 -12.77
C PRO A 78 13.01 10.27 -13.11
N GLU A 79 12.41 9.81 -14.21
CA GLU A 79 12.43 8.39 -14.57
C GLU A 79 13.86 7.87 -14.79
N ASP A 80 14.71 8.64 -15.43
CA ASP A 80 16.12 8.34 -15.63
C ASP A 80 16.86 8.14 -14.29
N ILE A 81 16.67 9.05 -13.34
CA ILE A 81 17.23 8.95 -11.98
C ILE A 81 16.68 7.74 -11.22
N PHE A 82 15.37 7.50 -11.34
CA PHE A 82 14.74 6.36 -10.69
C PHE A 82 15.33 5.03 -11.18
N PHE A 83 15.44 4.86 -12.50
CA PHE A 83 15.99 3.65 -13.08
C PHE A 83 17.49 3.49 -12.85
N GLU A 84 18.25 4.57 -12.86
CA GLU A 84 19.70 4.52 -12.62
C GLU A 84 20.03 4.07 -11.19
N TYR A 85 19.35 4.62 -10.19
CA TYR A 85 19.74 4.47 -8.79
C TYR A 85 18.89 3.49 -7.97
N LEU A 86 17.66 3.22 -8.38
CA LEU A 86 16.73 2.40 -7.58
C LEU A 86 16.37 1.07 -8.24
N VAL A 87 16.51 0.91 -9.55
CA VAL A 87 16.16 -0.32 -10.25
C VAL A 87 17.42 -1.13 -10.53
N SER A 88 17.51 -2.31 -9.90
CA SER A 88 18.68 -3.19 -10.05
C SER A 88 18.68 -3.94 -11.39
N ASP A 89 17.49 -4.28 -11.90
CA ASP A 89 17.32 -4.93 -13.19
C ASP A 89 17.45 -3.88 -14.30
N LYS A 90 18.52 -4.00 -15.09
CA LYS A 90 18.80 -3.04 -16.16
C LYS A 90 17.96 -3.25 -17.43
N ASP A 91 17.29 -4.39 -17.53
CA ASP A 91 16.38 -4.70 -18.62
C ASP A 91 14.93 -4.29 -18.31
N ALA A 92 14.65 -3.90 -17.06
CA ALA A 92 13.33 -3.46 -16.64
C ALA A 92 12.92 -2.13 -17.28
N GLY A 93 11.71 -2.08 -17.81
CA GLY A 93 11.09 -0.88 -18.37
C GLY A 93 10.03 -0.25 -17.46
N PRO A 94 9.57 0.97 -17.78
CA PRO A 94 8.61 1.70 -16.96
C PRO A 94 7.24 1.02 -16.86
N PHE A 95 6.90 0.17 -17.81
CA PHE A 95 5.64 -0.58 -17.83
C PHE A 95 5.71 -1.95 -17.14
N ASP A 96 6.90 -2.39 -16.76
CA ASP A 96 7.09 -3.66 -16.10
C ASP A 96 6.63 -3.63 -14.65
N LEU A 97 6.21 -4.80 -14.18
CA LEU A 97 5.75 -4.98 -12.80
C LEU A 97 6.94 -5.10 -11.85
N MET A 98 6.77 -4.59 -10.64
CA MET A 98 7.80 -4.65 -9.61
C MET A 98 7.80 -6.02 -8.92
N VAL A 99 8.32 -7.02 -9.63
CA VAL A 99 8.46 -8.40 -9.12
C VAL A 99 9.84 -8.59 -8.54
N ALA A 100 9.91 -8.94 -7.25
CA ALA A 100 11.16 -9.15 -6.56
C ALA A 100 11.98 -10.31 -7.16
N PRO A 101 13.31 -10.22 -7.18
CA PRO A 101 14.16 -11.27 -7.74
C PRO A 101 13.92 -12.66 -7.17
N ILE A 102 13.63 -12.76 -5.87
CA ILE A 102 13.36 -14.05 -5.22
C ILE A 102 12.14 -14.78 -5.80
N HIS A 103 11.14 -14.03 -6.28
CA HIS A 103 9.94 -14.63 -6.89
C HIS A 103 10.18 -15.17 -8.30
N GLN A 104 11.30 -14.82 -8.92
CA GLN A 104 11.73 -15.37 -10.20
C GLN A 104 12.38 -16.74 -10.04
N LEU A 105 12.74 -17.12 -8.82
CA LEU A 105 13.44 -18.37 -8.50
C LEU A 105 12.48 -19.54 -8.19
N GLU A 106 11.17 -19.37 -8.31
CA GLU A 106 10.14 -20.40 -8.04
C GLU A 106 10.32 -21.10 -6.69
N ILE A 107 10.68 -20.34 -5.66
CA ILE A 107 10.91 -20.87 -4.30
C ILE A 107 9.58 -21.08 -3.58
N ASP A 108 9.39 -22.27 -3.02
CA ASP A 108 8.29 -22.53 -2.09
C ASP A 108 8.36 -21.59 -0.89
N ASN A 109 7.21 -21.02 -0.50
CA ASN A 109 7.10 -20.07 0.61
C ASN A 109 7.87 -18.76 0.41
N ALA A 110 7.91 -18.24 -0.81
CA ALA A 110 8.45 -16.91 -1.07
C ALA A 110 7.75 -15.84 -0.21
N PRO A 111 8.47 -14.79 0.24
CA PRO A 111 7.88 -13.71 1.05
C PRO A 111 6.67 -13.07 0.39
N PRO A 112 5.65 -12.65 1.17
CA PRO A 112 4.41 -12.13 0.59
C PRO A 112 4.62 -10.82 -0.17
N ASP A 113 3.78 -10.61 -1.19
CA ASP A 113 3.67 -9.34 -1.91
C ASP A 113 3.14 -8.24 -0.98
N LEU A 114 3.75 -7.06 -1.01
CA LEU A 114 3.41 -5.95 -0.13
C LEU A 114 2.58 -4.85 -0.78
N THR A 115 2.22 -4.95 -2.07
CA THR A 115 1.51 -3.88 -2.78
C THR A 115 0.24 -3.42 -2.06
N LEU A 116 -0.53 -4.34 -1.53
CA LEU A 116 -1.83 -4.06 -0.90
C LEU A 116 -1.82 -4.18 0.62
N VAL A 117 -0.66 -4.43 1.22
CA VAL A 117 -0.60 -4.71 2.66
C VAL A 117 -1.10 -3.55 3.52
N ALA A 118 -0.73 -2.31 3.19
CA ALA A 118 -1.18 -1.12 3.90
C ALA A 118 -2.68 -0.81 3.72
N ARG A 119 -3.31 -1.37 2.68
CA ARG A 119 -4.78 -1.29 2.46
C ARG A 119 -5.53 -2.41 3.17
N LYS A 120 -4.97 -3.62 3.16
CA LYS A 120 -5.56 -4.80 3.81
C LYS A 120 -5.43 -4.74 5.32
N ARG A 121 -4.32 -4.26 5.80
CA ARG A 121 -4.03 -3.93 7.20
C ARG A 121 -4.22 -2.42 7.41
N THR A 122 -3.54 -1.83 8.34
CA THR A 122 -3.47 -0.35 8.47
C THR A 122 -2.02 0.09 8.37
N SER A 123 -1.78 1.38 8.14
CA SER A 123 -0.42 1.93 8.25
C SER A 123 0.16 1.74 9.66
N SER A 124 -0.68 1.85 10.70
CA SER A 124 -0.28 1.54 12.07
C SER A 124 0.13 0.08 12.26
N TRP A 125 -0.57 -0.86 11.63
CA TRP A 125 -0.19 -2.28 11.67
C TRP A 125 1.17 -2.49 11.00
N VAL A 126 1.38 -1.94 9.81
CA VAL A 126 2.67 -2.05 9.10
C VAL A 126 3.81 -1.43 9.88
N TYR A 127 3.53 -0.32 10.58
CA TYR A 127 4.52 0.38 11.40
C TYR A 127 4.90 -0.40 12.67
N THR A 128 3.94 -1.10 13.28
CA THR A 128 4.14 -1.85 14.52
C THR A 128 4.79 -3.23 14.27
N TYR A 129 4.53 -3.81 13.10
CA TYR A 129 5.05 -5.13 12.71
C TYR A 129 6.56 -5.13 12.55
#